data_db26316f6411e84b622cf6fbe33a3592
#
_entry.id   db26316f6411e84b622cf6fbe33a3592
#
_cell.length_a   1.000
_cell.length_b   1.000
_cell.length_c   1.000
_cell.angle_alpha   90.00
_cell.angle_beta   90.00
_cell.angle_gamma   90.00
#
_symmetry.space_group_name_H-M   'P 1'
#
loop_
_entity.id
_entity.type
_entity.pdbx_description
1 polymer ?
#
loop_
_entity_poly.entity_id
_entity_poly.type
_entity_poly.pdbx_seq_one_letter_code
_entity_poly.pdbx_strand_id
1 'polypeptide(L)'
;SNQRYLQRLHAELGDTRKRTADIETEQEKLVTLAKEVTSKNKVRSEKNQEMHYMNAASALLKDSGIKTRIIKQYLPAINSLANKYLAAMDFFVNFNLDEKFNETIKSRGRDKFSYASFSEGEKQRIDLALLFTWRTIAKMKNSAATNLLILDEVFDSSLDNNGTDYVMTLLNTIGEDTNVFVISHKGDQLFDKFRSLIKFEKKQNYSVMA
;
A
#
# COMPACT_ATOMS: atom_id res chain seq x y z
N SER A 1 -9.11 -15.63 -96.56
CA SER A 1 -8.96 -16.47 -95.34
C SER A 1 -7.84 -15.93 -94.40
N ASN A 2 -6.69 -15.55 -94.93
CA ASN A 2 -5.55 -15.11 -94.08
C ASN A 2 -5.71 -13.75 -93.34
N GLN A 3 -6.44 -12.83 -93.92
CA GLN A 3 -6.72 -11.55 -93.29
C GLN A 3 -7.59 -11.67 -92.01
N ARG A 4 -8.56 -12.53 -92.00
CA ARG A 4 -9.39 -12.80 -90.78
C ARG A 4 -8.58 -13.51 -89.71
N TYR A 5 -7.66 -14.37 -90.09
CA TYR A 5 -6.76 -15.05 -89.13
C TYR A 5 -5.78 -14.06 -88.49
N LEU A 6 -5.17 -13.17 -89.28
CA LEU A 6 -4.33 -12.10 -88.77
C LEU A 6 -5.04 -11.15 -87.84
N GLN A 7 -6.29 -10.75 -88.15
CA GLN A 7 -7.08 -9.93 -87.28
C GLN A 7 -7.39 -10.63 -85.93
N ARG A 8 -7.65 -11.92 -85.92
CA ARG A 8 -7.87 -12.70 -84.72
C ARG A 8 -6.61 -12.81 -83.84
N LEU A 9 -5.47 -13.09 -84.45
CA LEU A 9 -4.20 -13.10 -83.77
C LEU A 9 -3.80 -11.76 -83.17
N HIS A 10 -4.12 -10.63 -83.84
CA HIS A 10 -3.89 -9.30 -83.25
C HIS A 10 -4.81 -9.00 -82.13
N ALA A 11 -6.02 -9.46 -82.15
CA ALA A 11 -6.96 -9.29 -81.02
C ALA A 11 -6.48 -10.14 -79.79
N GLU A 12 -6.10 -11.39 -80.01
CA GLU A 12 -5.57 -12.28 -78.94
C GLU A 12 -4.24 -11.75 -78.34
N LEU A 13 -3.38 -11.18 -79.18
CA LEU A 13 -2.16 -10.51 -78.71
C LEU A 13 -2.49 -9.24 -77.91
N GLY A 14 -3.46 -8.48 -78.31
CA GLY A 14 -3.93 -7.30 -77.56
C GLY A 14 -4.50 -7.65 -76.21
N ASP A 15 -5.31 -8.68 -76.11
CA ASP A 15 -5.90 -9.17 -74.88
C ASP A 15 -4.81 -9.78 -73.93
N THR A 16 -3.85 -10.51 -74.50
CA THR A 16 -2.76 -11.07 -73.73
C THR A 16 -1.86 -9.96 -73.15
N ARG A 17 -1.55 -8.92 -73.92
CA ARG A 17 -0.79 -7.77 -73.46
C ARG A 17 -1.51 -7.01 -72.32
N LYS A 18 -2.83 -6.82 -72.44
CA LYS A 18 -3.64 -6.20 -71.37
C LYS A 18 -3.57 -7.04 -70.09
N ARG A 19 -3.78 -8.36 -70.23
CA ARG A 19 -3.70 -9.27 -69.06
C ARG A 19 -2.31 -9.25 -68.40
N THR A 20 -1.24 -9.17 -69.16
CA THR A 20 0.11 -9.07 -68.63
C THR A 20 0.33 -7.74 -67.86
N ALA A 21 -0.13 -6.62 -68.45
CA ALA A 21 -0.05 -5.32 -67.75
C ALA A 21 -0.90 -5.29 -66.46
N ASP A 22 -2.06 -5.93 -66.47
CA ASP A 22 -2.90 -6.05 -65.24
C ASP A 22 -2.21 -6.91 -64.18
N ILE A 23 -1.52 -8.00 -64.58
CA ILE A 23 -0.76 -8.85 -63.66
C ILE A 23 0.44 -8.08 -63.06
N GLU A 24 1.17 -7.32 -63.87
CA GLU A 24 2.28 -6.49 -63.38
C GLU A 24 1.84 -5.46 -62.38
N THR A 25 0.70 -4.76 -62.65
CA THR A 25 0.11 -3.79 -61.70
C THR A 25 -0.35 -4.43 -60.39
N GLU A 26 -0.95 -5.63 -60.43
CA GLU A 26 -1.33 -6.37 -59.22
C GLU A 26 -0.11 -6.90 -58.43
N GLN A 27 0.95 -7.30 -59.14
CA GLN A 27 2.22 -7.68 -58.48
C GLN A 27 2.88 -6.50 -57.77
N GLU A 28 2.89 -5.30 -58.35
CA GLU A 28 3.38 -4.10 -57.71
C GLU A 28 2.58 -3.75 -56.47
N LYS A 29 1.25 -3.84 -56.54
CA LYS A 29 0.35 -3.66 -55.38
C LYS A 29 0.64 -4.67 -54.28
N LEU A 30 0.85 -5.95 -54.63
CA LEU A 30 1.22 -6.99 -53.66
C LEU A 30 2.53 -6.67 -52.95
N VAL A 31 3.55 -6.23 -53.68
CA VAL A 31 4.85 -5.86 -53.09
C VAL A 31 4.71 -4.66 -52.15
N THR A 32 3.92 -3.64 -52.53
CA THR A 32 3.70 -2.48 -51.69
C THR A 32 2.93 -2.86 -50.42
N LEU A 33 1.87 -3.64 -50.55
CA LEU A 33 1.08 -4.14 -49.38
C LEU A 33 1.95 -5.02 -48.48
N ALA A 34 2.79 -5.89 -49.00
CA ALA A 34 3.71 -6.70 -48.22
C ALA A 34 4.69 -5.85 -47.39
N LYS A 35 5.23 -4.78 -47.99
CA LYS A 35 6.09 -3.81 -47.29
C LYS A 35 5.32 -3.07 -46.18
N GLU A 36 4.08 -2.64 -46.44
CA GLU A 36 3.24 -2.01 -45.45
C GLU A 36 2.91 -2.94 -44.28
N VAL A 37 2.53 -4.19 -44.55
CA VAL A 37 2.26 -5.21 -43.54
C VAL A 37 3.49 -5.44 -42.65
N THR A 38 4.66 -5.56 -43.28
CA THR A 38 5.92 -5.75 -42.55
C THR A 38 6.21 -4.53 -41.64
N SER A 39 6.08 -3.33 -42.17
CA SER A 39 6.24 -2.08 -41.39
C SER A 39 5.25 -2.00 -40.23
N LYS A 40 3.96 -2.23 -40.49
CA LYS A 40 2.93 -2.22 -39.45
C LYS A 40 3.14 -3.30 -38.39
N ASN A 41 3.60 -4.48 -38.79
CA ASN A 41 3.91 -5.55 -37.80
C ASN A 41 5.11 -5.18 -36.92
N LYS A 42 6.12 -4.50 -37.45
CA LYS A 42 7.25 -3.99 -36.65
C LYS A 42 6.75 -2.98 -35.60
N VAL A 43 5.98 -1.98 -36.02
CA VAL A 43 5.39 -0.99 -35.10
C VAL A 43 4.49 -1.66 -34.05
N ARG A 44 3.68 -2.65 -34.46
CA ARG A 44 2.85 -3.41 -33.52
C ARG A 44 3.68 -4.16 -32.49
N SER A 45 4.79 -4.75 -32.90
CA SER A 45 5.70 -5.47 -32.00
C SER A 45 6.32 -4.52 -30.98
N GLU A 46 6.80 -3.34 -31.44
CA GLU A 46 7.37 -2.30 -30.57
C GLU A 46 6.33 -1.80 -29.55
N LYS A 47 5.10 -1.53 -30.02
CA LYS A 47 4.01 -1.09 -29.14
C LYS A 47 3.56 -2.17 -28.14
N ASN A 48 3.57 -3.44 -28.55
CA ASN A 48 3.29 -4.53 -27.62
C ASN A 48 4.36 -4.64 -26.52
N GLN A 49 5.63 -4.48 -26.85
CA GLN A 49 6.69 -4.45 -25.84
C GLN A 49 6.51 -3.28 -24.85
N GLU A 50 6.26 -2.08 -25.38
CA GLU A 50 5.98 -0.91 -24.55
C GLU A 50 4.80 -1.15 -23.61
N MET A 51 3.71 -1.73 -24.12
CA MET A 51 2.54 -2.09 -23.33
C MET A 51 2.86 -3.13 -22.24
N HIS A 52 3.70 -4.12 -22.51
CA HIS A 52 4.15 -5.08 -21.51
C HIS A 52 4.93 -4.40 -20.39
N TYR A 53 5.85 -3.49 -20.70
CA TYR A 53 6.57 -2.72 -19.68
C TYR A 53 5.64 -1.84 -18.85
N MET A 54 4.70 -1.15 -19.48
CA MET A 54 3.71 -0.32 -18.79
C MET A 54 2.80 -1.15 -17.88
N ASN A 55 2.36 -2.31 -18.33
CA ASN A 55 1.54 -3.22 -17.53
C ASN A 55 2.32 -3.76 -16.32
N ALA A 56 3.58 -4.12 -16.50
CA ALA A 56 4.44 -4.56 -15.41
C ALA A 56 4.67 -3.43 -14.39
N ALA A 57 5.00 -2.21 -14.85
CA ALA A 57 5.16 -1.05 -14.00
C ALA A 57 3.86 -0.72 -13.23
N SER A 58 2.72 -0.74 -13.93
CA SER A 58 1.40 -0.54 -13.30
C SER A 58 1.10 -1.59 -12.23
N ALA A 59 1.42 -2.86 -12.50
CA ALA A 59 1.22 -3.92 -11.51
C ALA A 59 2.13 -3.76 -10.28
N LEU A 60 3.36 -3.29 -10.45
CA LEU A 60 4.30 -3.02 -9.36
C LEU A 60 3.89 -1.81 -8.52
N LEU A 61 3.28 -0.80 -9.13
CA LEU A 61 2.85 0.44 -8.46
C LEU A 61 1.49 0.32 -7.76
N LYS A 62 0.70 -0.71 -8.06
CA LYS A 62 -0.55 -0.99 -7.35
C LYS A 62 -0.28 -1.33 -5.88
N ASP A 63 -1.28 -1.12 -5.03
CA ASP A 63 -1.19 -1.42 -3.59
C ASP A 63 -0.83 -2.89 -3.31
N SER A 64 -1.26 -3.82 -4.17
CA SER A 64 -0.87 -5.24 -4.14
C SER A 64 0.53 -5.54 -4.69
N GLY A 65 1.28 -4.54 -5.15
CA GLY A 65 2.60 -4.69 -5.76
C GLY A 65 3.76 -4.66 -4.76
N ILE A 66 4.70 -3.73 -4.97
CA ILE A 66 5.92 -3.60 -4.16
C ILE A 66 5.61 -3.34 -2.68
N LYS A 67 4.61 -2.49 -2.38
CA LYS A 67 4.21 -2.18 -1.01
C LYS A 67 3.86 -3.44 -0.23
N THR A 68 2.95 -4.25 -0.76
CA THR A 68 2.53 -5.52 -0.14
C THR A 68 3.71 -6.47 0.04
N ARG A 69 4.62 -6.54 -0.93
CA ARG A 69 5.80 -7.39 -0.85
C ARG A 69 6.75 -6.98 0.27
N ILE A 70 6.94 -5.67 0.46
CA ILE A 70 7.74 -5.14 1.57
C ILE A 70 7.05 -5.43 2.91
N ILE A 71 5.76 -5.13 3.00
CA ILE A 71 4.98 -5.32 4.22
C ILE A 71 4.97 -6.78 4.65
N LYS A 72 4.80 -7.72 3.71
CA LYS A 72 4.82 -9.17 3.96
C LYS A 72 6.08 -9.63 4.70
N GLN A 73 7.22 -9.02 4.45
CA GLN A 73 8.47 -9.33 5.16
C GLN A 73 8.42 -8.93 6.65
N TYR A 74 7.59 -7.94 7.00
CA TYR A 74 7.47 -7.43 8.37
C TYR A 74 6.27 -7.99 9.12
N LEU A 75 5.32 -8.64 8.45
CA LEU A 75 4.12 -9.19 9.09
C LEU A 75 4.43 -10.08 10.30
N PRO A 76 5.42 -11.01 10.26
CA PRO A 76 5.76 -11.80 11.44
C PRO A 76 6.24 -10.93 12.61
N ALA A 77 7.05 -9.92 12.34
CA ALA A 77 7.55 -8.99 13.36
C ALA A 77 6.42 -8.09 13.88
N ILE A 78 5.55 -7.59 13.00
CA ILE A 78 4.38 -6.78 13.35
C ILE A 78 3.47 -7.58 14.29
N ASN A 79 3.09 -8.79 13.90
CA ASN A 79 2.22 -9.65 14.71
C ASN A 79 2.83 -10.02 16.05
N SER A 80 4.12 -10.32 16.09
CA SER A 80 4.85 -10.61 17.33
C SER A 80 4.90 -9.39 18.26
N LEU A 81 5.22 -8.21 17.75
CA LEU A 81 5.29 -6.98 18.52
C LEU A 81 3.92 -6.55 19.02
N ALA A 82 2.89 -6.57 18.17
CA ALA A 82 1.53 -6.23 18.57
C ALA A 82 1.06 -7.10 19.74
N ASN A 83 1.23 -8.42 19.64
CA ASN A 83 0.87 -9.33 20.73
C ASN A 83 1.72 -9.12 22.00
N LYS A 84 3.00 -8.77 21.86
CA LYS A 84 3.86 -8.41 22.99
C LYS A 84 3.33 -7.16 23.72
N TYR A 85 2.96 -6.13 22.98
CA TYR A 85 2.43 -4.91 23.57
C TYR A 85 1.05 -5.10 24.17
N LEU A 86 0.18 -5.89 23.53
CA LEU A 86 -1.13 -6.27 24.10
C LEU A 86 -0.95 -7.01 25.41
N ALA A 87 -0.05 -7.98 25.48
CA ALA A 87 0.25 -8.72 26.70
C ALA A 87 0.83 -7.82 27.82
N ALA A 88 1.65 -6.82 27.48
CA ALA A 88 2.17 -5.84 28.43
C ALA A 88 1.08 -4.95 29.03
N MET A 89 -0.04 -4.80 28.33
CA MET A 89 -1.24 -4.10 28.79
C MET A 89 -2.28 -5.02 29.44
N ASP A 90 -1.87 -6.23 29.86
CA ASP A 90 -2.74 -7.27 30.44
C ASP A 90 -3.96 -7.62 29.56
N PHE A 91 -3.73 -7.58 28.23
CA PHE A 91 -4.76 -7.89 27.25
C PHE A 91 -4.35 -9.11 26.41
N PHE A 92 -4.74 -10.29 26.89
CA PHE A 92 -4.31 -11.58 26.34
C PHE A 92 -5.23 -12.03 25.19
N VAL A 93 -5.03 -11.43 24.04
CA VAL A 93 -5.65 -11.84 22.78
C VAL A 93 -4.56 -12.25 21.79
N ASN A 94 -4.91 -13.01 20.78
CA ASN A 94 -4.03 -13.31 19.66
C ASN A 94 -4.44 -12.43 18.49
N PHE A 95 -3.72 -11.34 18.30
CA PHE A 95 -3.86 -10.43 17.17
C PHE A 95 -3.03 -10.93 16.00
N ASN A 96 -3.62 -11.01 14.83
CA ASN A 96 -2.95 -11.36 13.60
C ASN A 96 -3.41 -10.47 12.44
N LEU A 97 -2.45 -9.87 11.76
CA LEU A 97 -2.64 -9.07 10.56
C LEU A 97 -2.19 -9.90 9.35
N ASP A 98 -3.01 -9.96 8.31
CA ASP A 98 -2.69 -10.64 7.06
C ASP A 98 -2.00 -9.71 6.04
N GLU A 99 -1.64 -10.25 4.88
CA GLU A 99 -0.97 -9.53 3.79
C GLU A 99 -1.84 -8.41 3.17
N LYS A 100 -3.14 -8.45 3.40
CA LYS A 100 -4.12 -7.45 2.93
C LYS A 100 -4.52 -6.46 4.02
N PHE A 101 -3.83 -6.49 5.18
CA PHE A 101 -4.17 -5.73 6.37
C PHE A 101 -5.54 -6.05 6.96
N ASN A 102 -6.06 -7.27 6.74
CA ASN A 102 -7.21 -7.71 7.49
C ASN A 102 -6.76 -8.20 8.87
N GLU A 103 -7.36 -7.65 9.90
CA GLU A 103 -7.13 -8.11 11.26
C GLU A 103 -7.97 -9.35 11.59
N THR A 104 -7.37 -10.24 12.34
CA THR A 104 -8.05 -11.37 12.98
C THR A 104 -7.64 -11.40 14.44
N ILE A 105 -8.62 -11.30 15.34
CA ILE A 105 -8.37 -11.30 16.78
C ILE A 105 -9.04 -12.54 17.37
N LYS A 106 -8.26 -13.34 18.11
CA LYS A 106 -8.73 -14.55 18.82
C LYS A 106 -8.56 -14.35 20.31
N SER A 107 -9.56 -14.70 21.08
CA SER A 107 -9.52 -14.72 22.54
C SER A 107 -9.80 -16.14 23.06
N ARG A 108 -9.45 -16.43 24.31
CA ARG A 108 -9.71 -17.74 24.94
C ARG A 108 -11.22 -18.08 24.88
N GLY A 109 -11.56 -19.18 24.21
CA GLY A 109 -12.93 -19.68 24.10
C GLY A 109 -13.80 -19.06 23.00
N ARG A 110 -13.24 -18.18 22.15
CA ARG A 110 -13.98 -17.57 21.03
C ARG A 110 -13.07 -17.42 19.82
N ASP A 111 -13.41 -18.06 18.72
CA ASP A 111 -12.50 -18.24 17.58
C ASP A 111 -12.32 -17.06 16.65
N LYS A 112 -13.20 -16.07 16.66
CA LYS A 112 -13.07 -14.85 15.83
C LYS A 112 -13.81 -13.69 16.44
N PHE A 113 -13.09 -12.60 16.73
CA PHE A 113 -13.66 -11.31 17.03
C PHE A 113 -13.36 -10.32 15.91
N SER A 114 -14.33 -9.46 15.61
CA SER A 114 -14.08 -8.23 14.86
C SER A 114 -13.65 -7.14 15.85
N TYR A 115 -12.78 -6.23 15.42
CA TYR A 115 -12.42 -5.04 16.20
C TYR A 115 -13.65 -4.28 16.74
N ALA A 116 -14.73 -4.24 15.95
CA ALA A 116 -15.98 -3.60 16.36
C ALA A 116 -16.66 -4.23 17.59
N SER A 117 -16.31 -5.49 17.93
CA SER A 117 -16.92 -6.22 19.06
C SER A 117 -16.29 -5.92 20.41
N PHE A 118 -15.20 -5.16 20.44
CA PHE A 118 -14.50 -4.77 21.67
C PHE A 118 -15.07 -3.51 22.29
N SER A 119 -14.97 -3.39 23.60
CA SER A 119 -15.24 -2.15 24.33
C SER A 119 -14.26 -1.04 23.90
N GLU A 120 -14.63 0.21 24.13
CA GLU A 120 -13.77 1.36 23.77
C GLU A 120 -12.39 1.28 24.43
N GLY A 121 -12.32 0.87 25.71
CA GLY A 121 -11.04 0.68 26.40
C GLY A 121 -10.17 -0.44 25.83
N GLU A 122 -10.78 -1.54 25.37
CA GLU A 122 -10.08 -2.63 24.68
C GLU A 122 -9.60 -2.20 23.30
N LYS A 123 -10.42 -1.49 22.53
CA LYS A 123 -10.04 -0.90 21.24
C LYS A 123 -8.84 0.02 21.40
N GLN A 124 -8.85 0.88 22.41
CA GLN A 124 -7.74 1.78 22.68
C GLN A 124 -6.45 1.03 23.01
N ARG A 125 -6.50 -0.10 23.74
CA ARG A 125 -5.31 -0.94 23.95
C ARG A 125 -4.79 -1.54 22.64
N ILE A 126 -5.68 -1.98 21.76
CA ILE A 126 -5.30 -2.49 20.42
C ILE A 126 -4.63 -1.37 19.60
N ASP A 127 -5.22 -0.18 19.57
CA ASP A 127 -4.71 0.96 18.81
C ASP A 127 -3.33 1.39 19.32
N LEU A 128 -3.14 1.45 20.63
CA LEU A 128 -1.84 1.74 21.24
C LEU A 128 -0.81 0.65 20.93
N ALA A 129 -1.18 -0.63 21.05
CA ALA A 129 -0.28 -1.72 20.69
C ALA A 129 0.18 -1.62 19.22
N LEU A 130 -0.72 -1.28 18.31
CA LEU A 130 -0.40 -1.07 16.91
C LEU A 130 0.48 0.18 16.71
N LEU A 131 0.18 1.30 17.35
CA LEU A 131 0.99 2.53 17.30
C LEU A 131 2.45 2.22 17.68
N PHE A 132 2.65 1.55 18.83
CA PHE A 132 3.99 1.19 19.30
C PHE A 132 4.67 0.15 18.42
N THR A 133 3.91 -0.76 17.85
CA THR A 133 4.40 -1.72 16.86
C THR A 133 4.95 -1.00 15.63
N TRP A 134 4.17 -0.10 15.05
CA TRP A 134 4.60 0.68 13.88
C TRP A 134 5.81 1.55 14.17
N ARG A 135 5.85 2.19 15.34
CA ARG A 135 7.02 2.95 15.78
C ARG A 135 8.27 2.08 15.85
N THR A 136 8.15 0.89 16.44
CA THR A 136 9.27 -0.05 16.57
C THR A 136 9.75 -0.54 15.21
N ILE A 137 8.86 -0.89 14.31
CA ILE A 137 9.19 -1.28 12.93
C ILE A 137 9.87 -0.12 12.18
N ALA A 138 9.38 1.10 12.32
CA ALA A 138 10.01 2.28 11.72
C ALA A 138 11.43 2.52 12.25
N LYS A 139 11.64 2.36 13.55
CA LYS A 139 12.96 2.45 14.19
C LYS A 139 13.92 1.35 13.69
N MET A 140 13.45 0.11 13.56
CA MET A 140 14.24 -1.00 13.01
C MET A 140 14.68 -0.74 11.56
N LYS A 141 13.89 -0.02 10.80
CA LYS A 141 14.20 0.34 9.40
C LYS A 141 15.07 1.58 9.25
N ASN A 142 15.34 2.29 10.31
CA ASN A 142 16.06 3.58 10.27
C ASN A 142 15.39 4.63 9.35
N SER A 143 14.12 4.43 8.99
CA SER A 143 13.43 5.28 8.02
C SER A 143 12.78 6.53 8.64
N ALA A 144 12.47 6.50 9.96
CA ALA A 144 11.85 7.60 10.69
C ALA A 144 12.07 7.45 12.22
N ALA A 145 13.31 7.21 12.64
CA ALA A 145 13.63 7.08 14.06
C ALA A 145 13.68 8.48 14.70
N THR A 146 12.54 8.95 15.21
CA THR A 146 12.50 10.14 16.04
C THR A 146 12.69 9.76 17.51
N ASN A 147 13.44 10.56 18.25
CA ASN A 147 13.57 10.45 19.70
C ASN A 147 12.44 11.19 20.45
N LEU A 148 11.36 11.53 19.77
CA LEU A 148 10.20 12.26 20.28
C LEU A 148 8.94 11.43 20.13
N LEU A 149 8.12 11.38 21.18
CA LEU A 149 6.77 10.85 21.17
C LEU A 149 5.86 11.84 21.88
N ILE A 150 4.82 12.29 21.19
CA ILE A 150 3.78 13.15 21.76
C ILE A 150 2.49 12.35 21.78
N LEU A 151 1.89 12.22 22.96
CA LEU A 151 0.60 11.57 23.18
C LEU A 151 -0.40 12.64 23.62
N ASP A 152 -1.31 12.98 22.72
CA ASP A 152 -2.30 14.02 22.93
C ASP A 152 -3.64 13.38 23.30
N GLU A 153 -4.15 13.71 24.50
CA GLU A 153 -5.44 13.24 25.06
C GLU A 153 -5.62 11.70 25.12
N VAL A 154 -4.54 10.93 24.96
CA VAL A 154 -4.60 9.46 24.98
C VAL A 154 -5.11 8.92 26.31
N PHE A 155 -4.82 9.60 27.41
CA PHE A 155 -5.25 9.23 28.75
C PHE A 155 -6.65 9.75 29.11
N ASP A 156 -7.21 10.68 28.33
CA ASP A 156 -8.47 11.38 28.65
C ASP A 156 -9.70 10.59 28.18
N SER A 157 -9.51 9.63 27.28
CA SER A 157 -10.57 8.80 26.72
C SER A 157 -10.96 7.64 27.66
N SER A 158 -11.36 6.52 27.13
CA SER A 158 -11.98 5.37 27.80
C SER A 158 -11.05 4.55 28.72
N LEU A 159 -9.86 5.06 29.06
CA LEU A 159 -8.96 4.38 29.98
C LEU A 159 -9.43 4.60 31.44
N ASP A 160 -9.65 3.49 32.13
CA ASP A 160 -9.78 3.45 33.57
C ASP A 160 -8.40 3.57 34.25
N ASN A 161 -8.37 3.56 35.58
CA ASN A 161 -7.10 3.65 36.32
C ASN A 161 -6.14 2.52 35.96
N ASN A 162 -6.63 1.30 35.79
CA ASN A 162 -5.83 0.17 35.38
C ASN A 162 -5.28 0.36 33.94
N GLY A 163 -6.12 0.87 33.04
CA GLY A 163 -5.72 1.21 31.67
C GLY A 163 -4.61 2.24 31.64
N THR A 164 -4.66 3.24 32.51
CA THR A 164 -3.60 4.25 32.68
C THR A 164 -2.27 3.58 33.10
N ASP A 165 -2.30 2.68 34.09
CA ASP A 165 -1.09 1.97 34.54
C ASP A 165 -0.51 1.05 33.47
N TYR A 166 -1.34 0.43 32.65
CA TYR A 166 -0.87 -0.38 31.51
C TYR A 166 -0.17 0.48 30.45
N VAL A 167 -0.71 1.66 30.13
CA VAL A 167 -0.05 2.58 29.19
C VAL A 167 1.27 3.07 29.77
N MET A 168 1.34 3.38 31.06
CA MET A 168 2.60 3.74 31.73
C MET A 168 3.64 2.60 31.66
N THR A 169 3.21 1.36 31.88
CA THR A 169 4.08 0.20 31.71
C THR A 169 4.64 0.11 30.29
N LEU A 170 3.78 0.37 29.29
CA LEU A 170 4.18 0.39 27.91
C LEU A 170 5.19 1.51 27.60
N LEU A 171 4.95 2.72 28.11
CA LEU A 171 5.86 3.87 27.96
C LEU A 171 7.24 3.58 28.56
N ASN A 172 7.31 2.88 29.68
CA ASN A 172 8.58 2.46 30.27
C ASN A 172 9.37 1.47 29.42
N THR A 173 8.73 0.78 28.45
CA THR A 173 9.41 -0.12 27.53
C THR A 173 10.06 0.56 26.32
N ILE A 174 9.76 1.86 26.09
CA ILE A 174 10.23 2.59 24.89
C ILE A 174 11.74 2.89 24.93
N GLY A 175 12.33 2.86 26.12
CA GLY A 175 13.76 3.12 26.33
C GLY A 175 14.09 4.59 26.62
N GLU A 176 15.24 4.81 27.24
CA GLU A 176 15.70 6.11 27.75
C GLU A 176 16.02 7.14 26.66
N ASP A 177 16.21 6.68 25.43
CA ASP A 177 16.54 7.53 24.27
C ASP A 177 15.34 8.31 23.69
N THR A 178 14.14 8.13 24.24
CA THR A 178 12.92 8.76 23.70
C THR A 178 12.35 9.76 24.69
N ASN A 179 12.19 11.01 24.25
CA ASN A 179 11.48 12.01 25.00
C ASN A 179 9.98 11.83 24.79
N VAL A 180 9.23 11.61 25.86
CA VAL A 180 7.78 11.41 25.84
C VAL A 180 7.11 12.62 26.43
N PHE A 181 6.20 13.23 25.66
CA PHE A 181 5.32 14.30 26.11
C PHE A 181 3.88 13.77 26.11
N VAL A 182 3.22 13.96 27.22
CA VAL A 182 1.81 13.60 27.37
C VAL A 182 1.01 14.85 27.64
N ILE A 183 -0.02 15.08 26.80
CA ILE A 183 -0.99 16.17 26.95
C ILE A 183 -2.27 15.53 27.46
N SER A 184 -2.80 16.00 28.59
CA SER A 184 -3.98 15.42 29.21
C SER A 184 -4.69 16.43 30.11
N HIS A 185 -6.02 16.30 30.19
CA HIS A 185 -6.86 17.01 31.14
C HIS A 185 -6.95 16.31 32.51
N LYS A 186 -6.48 15.05 32.62
CA LYS A 186 -6.47 14.25 33.85
C LYS A 186 -5.19 14.49 34.70
N GLY A 187 -4.80 15.75 34.85
CA GLY A 187 -3.57 16.11 35.56
C GLY A 187 -3.44 15.50 36.96
N ASP A 188 -4.53 15.42 37.69
CA ASP A 188 -4.53 14.88 39.08
C ASP A 188 -4.22 13.37 39.14
N GLN A 189 -4.50 12.61 38.08
CA GLN A 189 -4.22 11.17 37.98
C GLN A 189 -2.83 10.86 37.45
N LEU A 190 -2.20 11.82 36.75
CA LEU A 190 -0.93 11.64 36.06
C LEU A 190 0.23 12.36 36.75
N PHE A 191 -0.08 13.21 37.77
CA PHE A 191 0.88 14.08 38.45
C PHE A 191 2.12 13.35 38.96
N ASP A 192 1.95 12.19 39.58
CA ASP A 192 3.02 11.40 40.19
C ASP A 192 3.70 10.41 39.22
N LYS A 193 3.20 10.30 37.99
CA LYS A 193 3.66 9.31 37.01
C LYS A 193 4.75 9.84 36.08
N PHE A 194 4.97 11.16 36.05
CA PHE A 194 5.95 11.80 35.16
C PHE A 194 6.98 12.62 35.96
N ARG A 195 8.21 12.70 35.40
CA ARG A 195 9.32 13.44 36.05
C ARG A 195 9.10 14.96 36.09
N SER A 196 8.36 15.49 35.14
CA SER A 196 8.14 16.92 34.98
C SER A 196 6.69 17.18 34.59
N LEU A 197 6.11 18.22 35.16
CA LEU A 197 4.76 18.66 34.85
C LEU A 197 4.82 20.11 34.40
N ILE A 198 4.15 20.42 33.30
CA ILE A 198 3.90 21.77 32.83
C ILE A 198 2.40 21.99 32.89
N LYS A 199 1.96 22.89 33.73
CA LYS A 199 0.53 23.20 33.92
C LYS A 199 0.21 24.49 33.17
N PHE A 200 -0.88 24.47 32.41
CA PHE A 200 -1.44 25.64 31.78
C PHE A 200 -2.79 26.00 32.42
N GLU A 201 -2.96 27.23 32.77
CA GLU A 201 -4.20 27.76 33.32
C GLU A 201 -4.75 28.88 32.44
N LYS A 202 -6.07 28.92 32.30
CA LYS A 202 -6.76 30.03 31.62
C LYS A 202 -6.96 31.19 32.59
N LYS A 203 -6.26 32.31 32.37
CA LYS A 203 -6.49 33.57 33.07
C LYS A 203 -7.14 34.55 32.09
N GLN A 204 -8.42 34.86 32.35
CA GLN A 204 -9.26 35.65 31.46
C GLN A 204 -9.37 34.97 30.08
N ASN A 205 -8.79 35.58 29.01
CA ASN A 205 -8.82 35.04 27.64
C ASN A 205 -7.48 34.44 27.19
N TYR A 206 -6.48 34.34 28.07
CA TYR A 206 -5.14 33.86 27.76
C TYR A 206 -4.82 32.58 28.51
N SER A 207 -4.08 31.67 27.86
CA SER A 207 -3.45 30.52 28.52
C SER A 207 -2.10 30.95 29.08
N VAL A 208 -1.84 30.75 30.35
CA VAL A 208 -0.57 31.04 31.00
C VAL A 208 -0.02 29.76 31.61
N MET A 209 1.29 29.66 31.68
CA MET A 209 1.98 28.57 32.35
C MET A 209 1.93 28.88 33.86
N ALA A 210 1.43 27.94 34.66
CA ALA A 210 1.29 28.06 36.10
C ALA A 210 2.50 27.46 36.84
#